data_282b55f17b5100b4b2f267251f5d8dbc
#
_entry.id   282b55f17b5100b4b2f267251f5d8dbc
#
_cell.length_a   1.000
_cell.length_b   1.000
_cell.length_c   1.000
_cell.angle_alpha   90.00
_cell.angle_beta   90.00
_cell.angle_gamma   90.00
#
_symmetry.space_group_name_H-M   'P 1'
#
loop_
_entity.id
_entity.type
_entity.pdbx_description
1 polymer ?
#
loop_
_entity_poly.entity_id
_entity_poly.type
_entity_poly.pdbx_seq_one_letter_code
_entity_poly.pdbx_strand_id
1 'polypeptide(L)'
;PEYKKCFISLLVGTILEIFSHKNFNACSTNPSRFWGHFLIFYGFMGAMVTAGLAVGALVLFDLSPIPLFHPIKILGNVSGIAMVVGCIVVAGHRLKTKNEKGINTYSDWLLILFVFLVASTGLLTQTFRILDTDPFLAYNTYYVHMVFIFFLLWYAPYSKLAHMFYRTLALVYLKMNDRNKKAAIFSNAFFLSIFIKL
;
A
#
# COMPACT_ATOMS: atom_id res chain seq x y z
N PRO A 1 4.84 15.22 -29.80
CA PRO A 1 3.86 15.61 -28.78
C PRO A 1 2.73 14.59 -28.61
N GLU A 2 2.27 13.92 -29.67
CA GLU A 2 1.21 12.89 -29.60
C GLU A 2 1.64 11.63 -28.83
N TYR A 3 2.89 11.22 -28.96
CA TYR A 3 3.45 10.06 -28.25
C TYR A 3 3.35 10.21 -26.73
N LYS A 4 3.64 11.40 -26.18
CA LYS A 4 3.52 11.67 -24.74
C LYS A 4 2.06 11.61 -24.25
N LYS A 5 1.11 12.12 -25.03
CA LYS A 5 -0.32 12.05 -24.68
C LYS A 5 -0.84 10.60 -24.69
N CYS A 6 -0.41 9.79 -25.66
CA CYS A 6 -0.73 8.37 -25.73
C CYS A 6 -0.15 7.59 -24.53
N PHE A 7 1.10 7.87 -24.14
CA PHE A 7 1.75 7.24 -22.97
C PHE A 7 1.02 7.53 -21.66
N ILE A 8 0.71 8.81 -21.38
CA ILE A 8 0.02 9.23 -20.17
C ILE A 8 -1.39 8.61 -20.10
N SER A 9 -2.14 8.62 -21.21
CA SER A 9 -3.47 8.03 -21.25
C SER A 9 -3.46 6.52 -21.02
N LEU A 10 -2.47 5.80 -21.60
CA LEU A 10 -2.29 4.37 -21.40
C LEU A 10 -1.83 4.05 -19.97
N LEU A 11 -0.96 4.89 -19.41
CA LEU A 11 -0.49 4.75 -18.03
C LEU A 11 -1.65 4.93 -17.04
N VAL A 12 -2.44 5.99 -17.19
CA VAL A 12 -3.63 6.24 -16.37
C VAL A 12 -4.66 5.10 -16.54
N GLY A 13 -4.94 4.66 -17.76
CA GLY A 13 -5.85 3.55 -18.02
C GLY A 13 -5.37 2.23 -17.38
N THR A 14 -4.07 1.94 -17.45
CA THR A 14 -3.48 0.74 -16.82
C THR A 14 -3.51 0.82 -15.30
N ILE A 15 -3.21 1.99 -14.74
CA ILE A 15 -3.32 2.23 -13.31
C ILE A 15 -4.78 2.03 -12.85
N LEU A 16 -5.75 2.62 -13.53
CA LEU A 16 -7.18 2.46 -13.21
C LEU A 16 -7.64 0.99 -13.30
N GLU A 17 -7.12 0.23 -14.25
CA GLU A 17 -7.42 -1.19 -14.41
C GLU A 17 -6.83 -2.04 -13.27
N ILE A 18 -5.61 -1.72 -12.82
CA ILE A 18 -4.98 -2.31 -11.63
C ILE A 18 -5.77 -1.94 -10.38
N PHE A 19 -6.17 -0.67 -10.22
CA PHE A 19 -6.99 -0.21 -9.10
C PHE A 19 -8.38 -0.84 -9.08
N SER A 20 -9.01 -1.06 -10.24
CA SER A 20 -10.37 -1.63 -10.29
C SER A 20 -10.44 -3.12 -9.93
N HIS A 21 -9.32 -3.80 -9.73
CA HIS A 21 -9.20 -5.22 -9.33
C HIS A 21 -10.12 -6.18 -10.12
N LYS A 22 -10.58 -5.79 -11.33
CA LYS A 22 -11.54 -6.58 -12.14
C LYS A 22 -11.07 -8.01 -12.41
N ASN A 23 -9.75 -8.21 -12.57
CA ASN A 23 -9.16 -9.51 -12.87
C ASN A 23 -8.85 -10.33 -11.61
N PHE A 24 -8.91 -9.73 -10.42
CA PHE A 24 -8.59 -10.42 -9.16
C PHE A 24 -9.72 -11.32 -8.66
N ASN A 25 -10.98 -10.95 -8.94
CA ASN A 25 -12.15 -11.72 -8.52
C ASN A 25 -12.31 -13.06 -9.27
N ALA A 26 -11.69 -13.22 -10.45
CA ALA A 26 -11.86 -14.40 -11.27
C ALA A 26 -11.07 -15.64 -10.79
N CYS A 27 -10.09 -15.49 -9.89
CA CYS A 27 -9.15 -16.54 -9.52
C CYS A 27 -8.88 -16.71 -8.02
N SER A 28 -9.57 -16.01 -7.10
CA SER A 28 -9.29 -16.14 -5.67
C SER A 28 -10.02 -17.34 -5.07
N THR A 29 -9.30 -18.44 -4.88
CA THR A 29 -9.77 -19.62 -4.13
C THR A 29 -9.86 -19.37 -2.61
N ASN A 30 -9.24 -18.28 -2.10
CA ASN A 30 -9.22 -17.94 -0.67
C ASN A 30 -9.59 -16.47 -0.43
N PRO A 31 -10.83 -16.17 0.02
CA PRO A 31 -11.31 -14.80 0.22
C PRO A 31 -10.51 -14.01 1.29
N SER A 32 -9.97 -14.67 2.31
CA SER A 32 -9.21 -13.99 3.37
C SER A 32 -7.90 -13.37 2.88
N ARG A 33 -7.21 -14.01 1.92
CA ARG A 33 -5.99 -13.47 1.30
C ARG A 33 -6.29 -12.21 0.47
N PHE A 34 -7.40 -12.25 -0.27
CA PHE A 34 -7.86 -11.12 -1.07
C PHE A 34 -8.16 -9.91 -0.17
N TRP A 35 -8.98 -10.07 0.86
CA TRP A 35 -9.36 -8.98 1.74
C TRP A 35 -8.18 -8.39 2.52
N GLY A 36 -7.27 -9.23 3.02
CA GLY A 36 -6.08 -8.75 3.72
C GLY A 36 -5.17 -7.90 2.82
N HIS A 37 -4.90 -8.36 1.59
CA HIS A 37 -4.13 -7.61 0.62
C HIS A 37 -4.83 -6.31 0.17
N PHE A 38 -6.13 -6.37 -0.07
CA PHE A 38 -6.96 -5.23 -0.43
C PHE A 38 -6.89 -4.13 0.64
N LEU A 39 -7.07 -4.48 1.90
CA LEU A 39 -7.01 -3.55 3.03
C LEU A 39 -5.63 -2.90 3.17
N ILE A 40 -4.54 -3.68 3.05
CA ILE A 40 -3.19 -3.14 3.10
C ILE A 40 -2.95 -2.18 1.93
N PHE A 41 -3.33 -2.57 0.71
CA PHE A 41 -3.09 -1.77 -0.48
C PHE A 41 -3.83 -0.43 -0.44
N TYR A 42 -5.15 -0.45 -0.20
CA TYR A 42 -5.94 0.78 -0.14
C TYR A 42 -5.64 1.61 1.10
N GLY A 43 -5.34 0.97 2.23
CA GLY A 43 -4.86 1.65 3.42
C GLY A 43 -3.53 2.38 3.17
N PHE A 44 -2.58 1.73 2.51
CA PHE A 44 -1.30 2.34 2.15
C PHE A 44 -1.47 3.51 1.16
N MET A 45 -2.29 3.34 0.13
CA MET A 45 -2.59 4.43 -0.82
C MET A 45 -3.27 5.61 -0.13
N GLY A 46 -4.24 5.35 0.75
CA GLY A 46 -4.91 6.39 1.54
C GLY A 46 -3.93 7.11 2.49
N ALA A 47 -3.01 6.39 3.11
CA ALA A 47 -1.95 6.99 3.95
C ALA A 47 -1.00 7.88 3.13
N MET A 48 -0.60 7.45 1.93
CA MET A 48 0.23 8.25 1.01
C MET A 48 -0.48 9.55 0.59
N VAL A 49 -1.77 9.47 0.24
CA VAL A 49 -2.59 10.65 -0.09
C VAL A 49 -2.71 11.57 1.12
N THR A 50 -2.96 11.01 2.31
CA THR A 50 -3.03 11.79 3.56
C THR A 50 -1.72 12.52 3.83
N ALA A 51 -0.58 11.84 3.70
CA ALA A 51 0.74 12.45 3.90
C ALA A 51 0.98 13.59 2.89
N GLY A 52 0.67 13.38 1.62
CA GLY A 52 0.80 14.40 0.57
C GLY A 52 -0.09 15.63 0.84
N LEU A 53 -1.34 15.39 1.21
CA LEU A 53 -2.29 16.47 1.56
C LEU A 53 -1.86 17.21 2.84
N ALA A 54 -1.33 16.50 3.85
CA ALA A 54 -0.86 17.11 5.08
C ALA A 54 0.37 18.00 4.84
N VAL A 55 1.33 17.55 4.02
CA VAL A 55 2.49 18.36 3.60
C VAL A 55 2.02 19.55 2.76
N GLY A 56 1.09 19.36 1.83
CA GLY A 56 0.51 20.44 1.04
C GLY A 56 -0.21 21.48 1.91
N ALA A 57 -0.99 21.03 2.88
CA ALA A 57 -1.68 21.92 3.83
C ALA A 57 -0.69 22.75 4.67
N LEU A 58 0.42 22.12 5.08
CA LEU A 58 1.47 22.81 5.83
C LEU A 58 2.21 23.85 4.96
N VAL A 59 2.65 23.44 3.76
CA VAL A 59 3.53 24.29 2.92
C VAL A 59 2.75 25.42 2.21
N LEU A 60 1.53 25.16 1.76
CA LEU A 60 0.76 26.12 0.95
C LEU A 60 -0.16 27.00 1.78
N PHE A 61 -0.64 26.51 2.94
CA PHE A 61 -1.68 27.18 3.75
C PHE A 61 -1.24 27.45 5.18
N ASP A 62 -0.01 27.06 5.56
CA ASP A 62 0.51 27.17 6.95
C ASP A 62 -0.47 26.60 8.00
N LEU A 63 -1.23 25.56 7.60
CA LEU A 63 -2.27 24.94 8.41
C LEU A 63 -1.65 23.90 9.36
N SER A 64 -1.03 24.38 10.43
CA SER A 64 -0.46 23.55 11.49
C SER A 64 -0.79 24.14 12.86
N PRO A 65 -1.32 23.34 13.78
CA PRO A 65 -1.70 21.92 13.73
C PRO A 65 -3.07 21.68 13.05
N ILE A 66 -3.15 20.65 12.20
CA ILE A 66 -4.39 20.27 11.51
C ILE A 66 -5.45 19.84 12.55
N PRO A 67 -6.70 20.37 12.52
CA PRO A 67 -7.78 20.00 13.44
C PRO A 67 -8.10 18.50 13.41
N LEU A 68 -8.56 17.94 14.53
CA LEU A 68 -8.83 16.51 14.69
C LEU A 68 -9.90 15.98 13.71
N PHE A 69 -10.94 16.76 13.46
CA PHE A 69 -12.06 16.43 12.56
C PHE A 69 -11.84 16.85 11.10
N HIS A 70 -10.64 17.30 10.76
CA HIS A 70 -10.34 17.66 9.38
C HIS A 70 -10.36 16.40 8.48
N PRO A 71 -10.90 16.48 7.24
CA PRO A 71 -11.02 15.32 6.36
C PRO A 71 -9.69 14.62 6.09
N ILE A 72 -8.57 15.33 6.05
CA ILE A 72 -7.22 14.75 5.94
C ILE A 72 -6.93 13.81 7.12
N LYS A 73 -7.30 14.19 8.35
CA LYS A 73 -7.09 13.36 9.54
C LYS A 73 -7.99 12.14 9.56
N ILE A 74 -9.25 12.31 9.17
CA ILE A 74 -10.21 11.18 9.07
C ILE A 74 -9.71 10.16 8.06
N LEU A 75 -9.28 10.62 6.89
CA LEU A 75 -8.70 9.75 5.86
C LEU A 75 -7.48 8.98 6.39
N GLY A 76 -6.56 9.65 7.10
CA GLY A 76 -5.39 9.04 7.69
C GLY A 76 -5.73 7.97 8.73
N ASN A 77 -6.69 8.24 9.61
CA ASN A 77 -7.13 7.30 10.63
C ASN A 77 -7.80 6.05 10.02
N VAL A 78 -8.71 6.24 9.06
CA VAL A 78 -9.36 5.12 8.35
C VAL A 78 -8.32 4.28 7.61
N SER A 79 -7.36 4.93 6.95
CA SER A 79 -6.26 4.25 6.23
C SER A 79 -5.36 3.46 7.20
N GLY A 80 -5.01 4.04 8.34
CA GLY A 80 -4.21 3.38 9.37
C GLY A 80 -4.91 2.15 9.95
N ILE A 81 -6.19 2.26 10.27
CA ILE A 81 -7.00 1.13 10.78
C ILE A 81 -7.08 0.03 9.71
N ALA A 82 -7.35 0.39 8.45
CA ALA A 82 -7.40 -0.58 7.34
C ALA A 82 -6.06 -1.33 7.18
N MET A 83 -4.92 -0.64 7.29
CA MET A 83 -3.59 -1.25 7.24
C MET A 83 -3.36 -2.22 8.39
N VAL A 84 -3.69 -1.84 9.64
CA VAL A 84 -3.51 -2.71 10.82
C VAL A 84 -4.36 -3.96 10.69
N VAL A 85 -5.64 -3.82 10.36
CA VAL A 85 -6.55 -4.97 10.15
C VAL A 85 -6.05 -5.86 9.01
N GLY A 86 -5.65 -5.26 7.90
CA GLY A 86 -5.08 -5.98 6.75
C GLY A 86 -3.83 -6.77 7.12
N CYS A 87 -2.90 -6.19 7.87
CA CYS A 87 -1.69 -6.88 8.36
C CYS A 87 -2.04 -8.07 9.26
N ILE A 88 -2.99 -7.91 10.18
CA ILE A 88 -3.43 -8.99 11.08
C ILE A 88 -4.03 -10.14 10.26
N VAL A 89 -4.89 -9.84 9.28
CA VAL A 89 -5.52 -10.86 8.41
C VAL A 89 -4.46 -11.61 7.60
N VAL A 90 -3.51 -10.89 6.97
CA VAL A 90 -2.45 -11.52 6.17
C VAL A 90 -1.50 -12.33 7.04
N ALA A 91 -1.07 -11.80 8.19
CA ALA A 91 -0.21 -12.52 9.13
C ALA A 91 -0.89 -13.79 9.67
N GLY A 92 -2.15 -13.68 10.09
CA GLY A 92 -2.94 -14.81 10.58
C GLY A 92 -3.11 -15.92 9.54
N HIS A 93 -3.38 -15.53 8.28
CA HIS A 93 -3.45 -16.50 7.17
C HIS A 93 -2.10 -17.20 6.94
N ARG A 94 -0.99 -16.44 6.93
CA ARG A 94 0.36 -17.00 6.74
C ARG A 94 0.78 -17.96 7.86
N LEU A 95 0.41 -17.66 9.11
CA LEU A 95 0.66 -18.55 10.24
C LEU A 95 -0.10 -19.86 10.12
N LYS A 96 -1.34 -19.84 9.64
CA LYS A 96 -2.15 -21.04 9.40
C LYS A 96 -1.60 -21.91 8.26
N THR A 97 -1.02 -21.30 7.23
CA THR A 97 -0.53 -21.98 6.01
C THR A 97 1.00 -22.22 6.06
N LYS A 98 1.59 -22.26 7.27
CA LYS A 98 3.05 -22.36 7.49
C LYS A 98 3.71 -23.57 6.82
N ASN A 99 2.96 -24.65 6.57
CA ASN A 99 3.49 -25.93 6.03
C ASN A 99 3.54 -25.99 4.50
N GLU A 100 3.02 -24.98 3.78
CA GLU A 100 3.11 -24.94 2.32
C GLU A 100 4.48 -24.38 1.91
N LYS A 101 5.28 -25.21 1.20
CA LYS A 101 6.62 -24.84 0.73
C LYS A 101 6.54 -23.63 -0.21
N GLY A 102 7.29 -22.57 0.09
CA GLY A 102 7.50 -21.41 -0.80
C GLY A 102 6.68 -20.15 -0.47
N ILE A 103 5.80 -20.17 0.55
CA ILE A 103 4.92 -19.04 0.88
C ILE A 103 5.55 -18.07 1.89
N ASN A 104 6.54 -18.50 2.67
CA ASN A 104 7.11 -17.73 3.77
C ASN A 104 8.55 -17.30 3.50
N THR A 105 8.72 -16.23 2.71
CA THR A 105 10.04 -15.60 2.55
C THR A 105 10.26 -14.57 3.67
N TYR A 106 11.49 -14.51 4.21
CA TYR A 106 11.86 -13.54 5.26
C TYR A 106 11.55 -12.08 4.86
N SER A 107 11.78 -11.72 3.60
CA SER A 107 11.49 -10.39 3.07
C SER A 107 10.01 -10.00 3.13
N ASP A 108 9.10 -10.96 3.02
CA ASP A 108 7.67 -10.71 3.10
C ASP A 108 7.22 -10.42 4.53
N TRP A 109 7.79 -11.14 5.50
CA TRP A 109 7.54 -10.89 6.92
C TRP A 109 8.07 -9.53 7.36
N LEU A 110 9.25 -9.14 6.86
CA LEU A 110 9.82 -7.81 7.10
C LEU A 110 8.91 -6.70 6.57
N LEU A 111 8.39 -6.86 5.36
CA LEU A 111 7.47 -5.88 4.78
C LEU A 111 6.20 -5.73 5.62
N ILE A 112 5.55 -6.85 5.99
CA ILE A 112 4.34 -6.83 6.83
C ILE A 112 4.64 -6.18 8.18
N LEU A 113 5.79 -6.50 8.78
CA LEU A 113 6.22 -5.91 10.07
C LEU A 113 6.37 -4.39 9.96
N PHE A 114 7.09 -3.89 8.96
CA PHE A 114 7.26 -2.44 8.80
C PHE A 114 5.93 -1.72 8.52
N VAL A 115 5.07 -2.27 7.67
CA VAL A 115 3.76 -1.70 7.42
C VAL A 115 2.91 -1.67 8.69
N PHE A 116 2.93 -2.75 9.49
CA PHE A 116 2.23 -2.82 10.77
C PHE A 116 2.77 -1.80 11.78
N LEU A 117 4.10 -1.67 11.91
CA LEU A 117 4.74 -0.71 12.83
C LEU A 117 4.42 0.73 12.42
N VAL A 118 4.49 1.07 11.14
CA VAL A 118 4.11 2.40 10.65
C VAL A 118 2.65 2.70 10.96
N ALA A 119 1.73 1.79 10.65
CA ALA A 119 0.30 2.00 10.87
C ALA A 119 -0.03 2.13 12.37
N SER A 120 0.50 1.22 13.21
CA SER A 120 0.25 1.21 14.66
C SER A 120 0.82 2.44 15.36
N THR A 121 2.07 2.83 15.06
CA THR A 121 2.67 4.04 15.65
C THR A 121 2.00 5.32 15.19
N GLY A 122 1.51 5.39 13.94
CA GLY A 122 0.73 6.52 13.45
C GLY A 122 -0.60 6.68 14.19
N LEU A 123 -1.35 5.58 14.37
CA LEU A 123 -2.58 5.58 15.14
C LEU A 123 -2.33 5.89 16.63
N LEU A 124 -1.23 5.37 17.21
CA LEU A 124 -0.85 5.66 18.60
C LEU A 124 -0.54 7.13 18.81
N THR A 125 0.20 7.76 17.89
CA THR A 125 0.45 9.21 17.91
C THR A 125 -0.84 10.02 17.87
N GLN A 126 -1.79 9.60 17.03
CA GLN A 126 -3.11 10.26 16.96
C GLN A 126 -3.90 10.06 18.26
N THR A 127 -3.85 8.88 18.87
CA THR A 127 -4.52 8.58 20.14
C THR A 127 -3.96 9.43 21.28
N PHE A 128 -2.65 9.56 21.40
CA PHE A 128 -2.03 10.42 22.41
C PHE A 128 -2.40 11.90 22.24
N ARG A 129 -2.56 12.35 21.01
CA ARG A 129 -3.04 13.69 20.72
C ARG A 129 -4.51 13.92 21.09
N ILE A 130 -5.37 12.89 20.94
CA ILE A 130 -6.80 12.97 21.33
C ILE A 130 -6.95 12.97 22.84
N LEU A 131 -6.14 12.16 23.55
CA LEU A 131 -6.16 12.03 24.99
C LEU A 131 -5.45 13.18 25.72
N ASP A 132 -4.88 14.15 24.99
CA ASP A 132 -4.10 15.27 25.53
C ASP A 132 -3.04 14.81 26.56
N THR A 133 -2.36 13.71 26.22
CA THR A 133 -1.31 13.14 27.05
C THR A 133 -0.07 14.03 27.08
N ASP A 134 0.88 13.70 27.97
CA ASP A 134 2.16 14.40 28.09
C ASP A 134 2.77 14.69 26.70
N PRO A 135 3.06 15.98 26.38
CA PRO A 135 3.67 16.37 25.11
C PRO A 135 4.95 15.59 24.78
N PHE A 136 5.75 15.25 25.76
CA PHE A 136 6.97 14.45 25.56
C PHE A 136 6.68 13.08 24.97
N LEU A 137 5.64 12.39 25.46
CA LEU A 137 5.25 11.07 24.96
C LEU A 137 4.70 11.16 23.53
N ALA A 138 3.87 12.17 23.24
CA ALA A 138 3.29 12.37 21.92
C ALA A 138 4.37 12.67 20.87
N TYR A 139 5.33 13.55 21.17
CA TYR A 139 6.43 13.88 20.26
C TYR A 139 7.39 12.70 20.04
N ASN A 140 7.74 11.95 21.07
CA ASN A 140 8.60 10.76 20.93
C ASN A 140 7.93 9.69 20.05
N THR A 141 6.63 9.43 20.26
CA THR A 141 5.90 8.46 19.44
C THR A 141 5.83 8.90 17.99
N TYR A 142 5.62 10.19 17.73
CA TYR A 142 5.65 10.75 16.38
C TYR A 142 7.05 10.60 15.76
N TYR A 143 8.11 10.85 16.49
CA TYR A 143 9.48 10.65 16.02
C TYR A 143 9.75 9.19 15.63
N VAL A 144 9.35 8.25 16.49
CA VAL A 144 9.45 6.80 16.21
C VAL A 144 8.66 6.43 14.96
N HIS A 145 7.46 6.99 14.78
CA HIS A 145 6.67 6.80 13.56
C HIS A 145 7.42 7.27 12.30
N MET A 146 8.06 8.44 12.34
CA MET A 146 8.87 8.94 11.23
C MET A 146 10.07 8.03 10.91
N VAL A 147 10.72 7.48 11.93
CA VAL A 147 11.81 6.51 11.76
C VAL A 147 11.31 5.23 11.05
N PHE A 148 10.16 4.70 11.43
CA PHE A 148 9.59 3.54 10.75
C PHE A 148 9.16 3.84 9.31
N ILE A 149 8.62 5.03 9.02
CA ILE A 149 8.34 5.46 7.64
C ILE A 149 9.64 5.48 6.83
N PHE A 150 10.72 6.03 7.37
CA PHE A 150 12.02 6.07 6.71
C PHE A 150 12.50 4.66 6.37
N PHE A 151 12.46 3.72 7.32
CA PHE A 151 12.85 2.33 7.07
C PHE A 151 11.96 1.65 6.06
N LEU A 152 10.64 1.88 6.09
CA LEU A 152 9.70 1.32 5.11
C LEU A 152 10.03 1.83 3.70
N LEU A 153 10.26 3.13 3.53
CA LEU A 153 10.61 3.72 2.24
C LEU A 153 11.98 3.27 1.73
N TRP A 154 12.96 3.14 2.63
CA TRP A 154 14.29 2.61 2.30
C TRP A 154 14.22 1.16 1.87
N TYR A 155 13.39 0.36 2.52
CA TYR A 155 13.22 -1.05 2.20
C TYR A 155 12.33 -1.30 0.98
N ALA A 156 11.41 -0.40 0.65
CA ALA A 156 10.44 -0.55 -0.45
C ALA A 156 11.07 -0.95 -1.80
N PRO A 157 12.19 -0.34 -2.27
CA PRO A 157 12.83 -0.71 -3.54
C PRO A 157 13.39 -2.14 -3.57
N TYR A 158 13.71 -2.71 -2.41
CA TYR A 158 14.27 -4.06 -2.28
C TYR A 158 13.20 -5.12 -2.00
N SER A 159 11.95 -4.68 -1.81
CA SER A 159 10.82 -5.54 -1.50
C SER A 159 10.01 -5.90 -2.76
N LYS A 160 9.00 -6.74 -2.58
CA LYS A 160 8.03 -7.06 -3.64
C LYS A 160 7.22 -5.85 -4.13
N LEU A 161 7.23 -4.73 -3.42
CA LEU A 161 6.66 -3.48 -3.89
C LEU A 161 7.36 -2.96 -5.16
N ALA A 162 8.69 -3.04 -5.23
CA ALA A 162 9.42 -2.65 -6.44
C ALA A 162 9.02 -3.49 -7.66
N HIS A 163 8.84 -4.81 -7.45
CA HIS A 163 8.40 -5.70 -8.51
C HIS A 163 7.03 -5.29 -9.09
N MET A 164 6.13 -4.77 -8.28
CA MET A 164 4.83 -4.27 -8.70
C MET A 164 4.98 -3.03 -9.62
N PHE A 165 5.89 -2.11 -9.29
CA PHE A 165 6.19 -0.94 -10.13
C PHE A 165 6.79 -1.33 -11.49
N TYR A 166 7.82 -2.17 -11.51
CA TYR A 166 8.44 -2.63 -12.76
C TYR A 166 7.43 -3.34 -13.67
N ARG A 167 6.53 -4.06 -13.09
CA ARG A 167 5.52 -4.80 -13.81
C ARG A 167 4.42 -3.90 -14.37
N THR A 168 4.00 -2.87 -13.66
CA THR A 168 3.09 -1.85 -14.18
C THR A 168 3.70 -1.17 -15.40
N LEU A 169 4.98 -0.82 -15.33
CA LEU A 169 5.72 -0.25 -16.48
C LEU A 169 5.80 -1.25 -17.65
N ALA A 170 6.07 -2.53 -17.37
CA ALA A 170 6.11 -3.55 -18.41
C ALA A 170 4.74 -3.74 -19.09
N LEU A 171 3.64 -3.70 -18.34
CA LEU A 171 2.28 -3.77 -18.90
C LEU A 171 1.96 -2.55 -19.79
N VAL A 172 2.35 -1.35 -19.36
CA VAL A 172 2.21 -0.13 -20.15
C VAL A 172 3.00 -0.27 -21.46
N TYR A 173 4.25 -0.73 -21.38
CA TYR A 173 5.10 -0.94 -22.56
C TYR A 173 4.52 -1.99 -23.53
N LEU A 174 3.98 -3.10 -23.00
CA LEU A 174 3.31 -4.13 -23.82
C LEU A 174 2.08 -3.58 -24.52
N LYS A 175 1.27 -2.78 -23.82
CA LYS A 175 0.10 -2.11 -24.42
C LYS A 175 0.50 -1.08 -25.49
N MET A 176 1.63 -0.40 -25.28
CA MET A 176 2.14 0.56 -26.28
C MET A 176 2.64 -0.11 -27.57
N ASN A 177 3.25 -1.29 -27.44
CA ASN A 177 3.87 -1.98 -28.59
C ASN A 177 2.91 -2.93 -29.34
N ASP A 178 1.61 -2.91 -29.02
CA ASP A 178 0.56 -3.73 -29.66
C ASP A 178 0.91 -5.24 -29.74
N ARG A 179 1.87 -5.68 -28.92
CA ARG A 179 2.34 -7.06 -28.88
C ARG A 179 1.34 -7.93 -28.13
N ASN A 180 0.34 -8.42 -28.89
CA ASN A 180 -0.52 -9.56 -28.57
C ASN A 180 -1.38 -9.44 -27.30
N LYS A 181 -2.68 -9.19 -27.48
CA LYS A 181 -3.72 -9.42 -26.45
C LYS A 181 -3.55 -10.77 -25.73
N LYS A 182 -3.02 -11.81 -26.42
CA LYS A 182 -2.69 -13.12 -25.84
C LYS A 182 -1.53 -13.08 -24.86
N ALA A 183 -0.47 -12.30 -25.11
CA ALA A 183 0.65 -12.16 -24.18
C ALA A 183 0.26 -11.37 -22.93
N ALA A 184 -0.64 -10.38 -23.05
CA ALA A 184 -1.19 -9.65 -21.90
C ALA A 184 -2.06 -10.57 -21.02
N ILE A 185 -2.85 -11.46 -21.62
CA ILE A 185 -3.65 -12.48 -20.92
C ILE A 185 -2.73 -13.50 -20.23
N PHE A 186 -1.68 -13.95 -20.91
CA PHE A 186 -0.70 -14.91 -20.32
C PHE A 186 0.13 -14.28 -19.21
N SER A 187 0.52 -13.00 -19.36
CA SER A 187 1.18 -12.22 -18.32
C SER A 187 0.27 -12.00 -17.11
N ASN A 188 -1.01 -11.75 -17.31
CA ASN A 188 -1.98 -11.63 -16.23
C ASN A 188 -2.21 -12.97 -15.50
N ALA A 189 -2.27 -14.10 -16.21
CA ALA A 189 -2.40 -15.43 -15.62
C ALA A 189 -1.15 -15.84 -14.82
N PHE A 190 0.03 -15.55 -15.34
CA PHE A 190 1.30 -15.78 -14.63
C PHE A 190 1.43 -14.87 -13.39
N PHE A 191 0.87 -13.67 -13.43
CA PHE A 191 0.77 -12.76 -12.29
C PHE A 191 -0.10 -13.29 -11.17
N LEU A 192 -1.25 -13.80 -11.54
CA LEU A 192 -2.13 -14.44 -10.60
C LEU A 192 -1.46 -15.64 -9.92
N SER A 193 -0.71 -16.47 -10.67
CA SER A 193 -0.07 -17.65 -10.11
C SER A 193 1.04 -17.32 -9.10
N ILE A 194 1.78 -16.22 -9.28
CA ILE A 194 2.82 -15.79 -8.33
C ILE A 194 2.19 -15.12 -7.09
N PHE A 195 1.11 -14.34 -7.26
CA PHE A 195 0.39 -13.73 -6.14
C PHE A 195 -0.43 -14.73 -5.32
N ILE A 196 -0.86 -15.84 -5.93
CA ILE A 196 -1.57 -16.93 -5.24
C ILE A 196 -0.60 -17.79 -4.44
N LYS A 197 0.68 -17.87 -4.86
CA LYS A 197 1.75 -18.57 -4.13
C LYS A 197 2.44 -17.71 -3.06
N LEU A 198 2.03 -16.45 -2.91
CA LEU A 198 2.38 -15.52 -1.84
C LEU A 198 1.28 -15.42 -0.81
#